data_7284797f4722e92dadb0cae0d83dcac3
#
_entry.id   7284797f4722e92dadb0cae0d83dcac3
#
_cell.length_a   1.000
_cell.length_b   1.000
_cell.length_c   1.000
_cell.angle_alpha   90.00
_cell.angle_beta   90.00
_cell.angle_gamma   90.00
#
_symmetry.space_group_name_H-M   'P 1'
#
loop_
_entity.id
_entity.type
_entity.pdbx_description
1 polymer ?
#
loop_
_entity_poly.entity_id
_entity_poly.type
_entity_poly.pdbx_seq_one_letter_code
_entity_poly.pdbx_strand_id
1 'polypeptide(L)'
;MLLDPGFNLTLRPMEYPVFYDMYRDAIKNTWTVEEIDFSTDIVDLANRLTPAEGHMIARLVAFFATGDSIVSNNLVLNLYKHINSPEARMYLSRQLYEEALHVQFYLTLLDTYIPDDAERAAGHETHDGHAVAHSLSSAANVDAAHDDHDEIHDVQPTEW
;
A
#
# COMPACT_ATOMS: atom_id res chain seq x y z
N MET A 1 2.80 2.57 -26.62
CA MET A 1 3.41 3.49 -25.64
C MET A 1 2.99 3.11 -24.22
N LEU A 2 3.67 3.60 -23.19
CA LEU A 2 3.47 3.19 -21.78
C LEU A 2 2.01 3.30 -21.30
N LEU A 3 1.28 4.30 -21.77
CA LEU A 3 -0.10 4.61 -21.35
C LEU A 3 -1.14 4.29 -22.44
N ASP A 4 -0.79 3.57 -23.49
CA ASP A 4 -1.77 3.14 -24.49
C ASP A 4 -2.77 2.17 -23.86
N PRO A 5 -4.04 2.17 -24.30
CA PRO A 5 -5.04 1.25 -23.77
C PRO A 5 -4.64 -0.23 -23.96
N GLY A 6 -5.00 -1.05 -22.98
CA GLY A 6 -4.75 -2.49 -23.00
C GLY A 6 -3.43 -2.88 -22.33
N PHE A 7 -3.02 -4.13 -22.55
CA PHE A 7 -1.84 -4.71 -21.92
C PHE A 7 -0.91 -5.28 -22.98
N ASN A 8 0.32 -4.77 -23.03
CA ASN A 8 1.37 -5.39 -23.81
C ASN A 8 1.88 -6.63 -23.07
N LEU A 9 1.80 -7.78 -23.73
CA LEU A 9 2.30 -9.07 -23.21
C LEU A 9 3.64 -9.46 -23.84
N THR A 10 4.20 -8.61 -24.69
CA THR A 10 5.48 -8.85 -25.35
C THR A 10 6.63 -8.58 -24.39
N LEU A 11 7.35 -9.63 -24.02
CA LEU A 11 8.47 -9.53 -23.08
C LEU A 11 9.79 -9.15 -23.76
N ARG A 12 9.92 -9.40 -25.07
CA ARG A 12 11.13 -9.10 -25.86
C ARG A 12 10.76 -8.65 -27.28
N PRO A 13 11.45 -7.64 -27.81
CA PRO A 13 12.38 -6.75 -27.11
C PRO A 13 11.68 -5.94 -26.02
N MET A 14 12.40 -5.58 -24.95
CA MET A 14 11.87 -4.66 -23.92
C MET A 14 11.70 -3.26 -24.51
N GLU A 15 10.55 -2.67 -24.28
CA GLU A 15 10.25 -1.31 -24.73
C GLU A 15 10.79 -0.27 -23.75
N TYR A 16 10.76 -0.59 -22.45
CA TYR A 16 11.21 0.30 -21.36
C TYR A 16 12.18 -0.42 -20.40
N PRO A 17 13.39 -0.78 -20.85
CA PRO A 17 14.34 -1.57 -20.06
C PRO A 17 14.74 -0.91 -18.71
N VAL A 18 14.64 0.42 -18.63
CA VAL A 18 14.92 1.16 -17.40
C VAL A 18 14.07 0.68 -16.22
N PHE A 19 12.78 0.37 -16.42
CA PHE A 19 11.93 -0.15 -15.33
C PHE A 19 12.33 -1.55 -14.91
N TYR A 20 12.80 -2.37 -15.83
CA TYR A 20 13.34 -3.68 -15.50
C TYR A 20 14.62 -3.58 -14.68
N ASP A 21 15.50 -2.66 -15.01
CA ASP A 21 16.72 -2.42 -14.23
C ASP A 21 16.39 -1.89 -12.83
N MET A 22 15.46 -0.93 -12.71
CA MET A 22 14.95 -0.45 -11.43
C MET A 22 14.34 -1.57 -10.58
N TYR A 23 13.55 -2.45 -11.19
CA TYR A 23 13.01 -3.64 -10.51
C TYR A 23 14.12 -4.53 -9.96
N ARG A 24 15.14 -4.84 -10.77
CA ARG A 24 16.28 -5.67 -10.36
C ARG A 24 17.11 -5.04 -9.23
N ASP A 25 17.29 -3.73 -9.27
CA ASP A 25 18.03 -3.02 -8.24
C ASP A 25 17.23 -2.96 -6.93
N ALA A 26 15.92 -2.76 -7.01
CA ALA A 26 15.05 -2.83 -5.83
C ALA A 26 15.07 -4.22 -5.15
N ILE A 27 15.11 -5.31 -5.93
CA ILE A 27 15.26 -6.67 -5.36
C ILE A 27 16.58 -6.85 -4.60
N LYS A 28 17.67 -6.28 -5.08
CA LYS A 28 18.97 -6.37 -4.39
C LYS A 28 18.98 -5.69 -3.01
N ASN A 29 18.12 -4.71 -2.84
CA ASN A 29 17.97 -3.94 -1.61
C ASN A 29 16.78 -4.43 -0.75
N THR A 30 16.33 -5.66 -0.94
CA THR A 30 15.27 -6.23 -0.10
C THR A 30 15.77 -6.36 1.34
N TRP A 31 14.92 -5.94 2.27
CA TRP A 31 15.10 -6.04 3.71
C TRP A 31 13.85 -6.67 4.33
N THR A 32 13.93 -7.08 5.59
CA THR A 32 12.78 -7.60 6.34
C THR A 32 12.69 -6.93 7.70
N VAL A 33 11.49 -6.89 8.27
CA VAL A 33 11.26 -6.27 9.59
C VAL A 33 12.03 -7.02 10.69
N GLU A 34 12.23 -8.32 10.52
CA GLU A 34 12.94 -9.19 11.45
C GLU A 34 14.45 -8.89 11.53
N GLU A 35 15.01 -8.17 10.57
CA GLU A 35 16.42 -7.73 10.60
C GLU A 35 16.65 -6.54 11.54
N ILE A 36 15.57 -5.91 12.04
CA ILE A 36 15.64 -4.70 12.84
C ILE A 36 15.47 -5.05 14.31
N ASP A 37 16.45 -4.66 15.13
CA ASP A 37 16.42 -4.86 16.58
C ASP A 37 15.89 -3.61 17.29
N PHE A 38 14.68 -3.70 17.83
CA PHE A 38 14.02 -2.64 18.60
C PHE A 38 14.33 -2.66 20.10
N SER A 39 15.18 -3.57 20.58
CA SER A 39 15.39 -3.78 22.02
C SER A 39 15.94 -2.54 22.75
N THR A 40 16.80 -1.76 22.08
CA THR A 40 17.32 -0.50 22.63
C THR A 40 16.26 0.61 22.65
N ASP A 41 15.38 0.62 21.69
CA ASP A 41 14.35 1.66 21.55
C ASP A 41 13.34 1.61 22.70
N ILE A 42 12.96 0.40 23.14
CA ILE A 42 12.07 0.21 24.30
C ILE A 42 12.67 0.85 25.56
N VAL A 43 13.98 0.68 25.74
CA VAL A 43 14.69 1.27 26.90
C VAL A 43 14.75 2.79 26.80
N ASP A 44 14.97 3.32 25.61
CA ASP A 44 15.03 4.76 25.37
C ASP A 44 13.66 5.42 25.52
N LEU A 45 12.60 4.81 25.00
CA LEU A 45 11.22 5.24 25.17
C LEU A 45 10.85 5.35 26.67
N ALA A 46 11.23 4.34 27.46
CA ALA A 46 10.88 4.28 28.88
C ALA A 46 11.69 5.25 29.76
N ASN A 47 12.95 5.58 29.39
CA ASN A 47 13.88 6.24 30.29
C ASN A 47 14.46 7.56 29.79
N ARG A 48 14.36 7.85 28.48
CA ARG A 48 15.04 9.01 27.89
C ARG A 48 14.07 10.03 27.28
N LEU A 49 12.90 9.58 26.85
CA LEU A 49 11.91 10.47 26.23
C LEU A 49 11.00 11.11 27.28
N THR A 50 10.68 12.36 27.06
CA THR A 50 9.57 13.01 27.75
C THR A 50 8.24 12.48 27.25
N PRO A 51 7.14 12.59 28.03
CA PRO A 51 5.80 12.20 27.56
C PRO A 51 5.39 12.88 26.25
N ALA A 52 5.80 14.13 26.02
CA ALA A 52 5.51 14.86 24.80
C ALA A 52 6.25 14.27 23.58
N GLU A 53 7.51 13.89 23.74
CA GLU A 53 8.30 13.23 22.67
C GLU A 53 7.74 11.83 22.35
N GLY A 54 7.40 11.03 23.37
CA GLY A 54 6.75 9.74 23.18
C GLY A 54 5.42 9.87 22.42
N HIS A 55 4.60 10.83 22.80
CA HIS A 55 3.35 11.12 22.11
C HIS A 55 3.58 11.53 20.64
N MET A 56 4.58 12.36 20.36
CA MET A 56 4.93 12.77 19.00
C MET A 56 5.35 11.56 18.14
N ILE A 57 6.19 10.67 18.68
CA ILE A 57 6.64 9.45 17.98
C ILE A 57 5.44 8.57 17.64
N ALA A 58 4.56 8.30 18.60
CA ALA A 58 3.36 7.49 18.39
C ALA A 58 2.48 8.05 17.24
N ARG A 59 2.30 9.37 17.20
CA ARG A 59 1.55 10.04 16.13
C ARG A 59 2.22 9.94 14.77
N LEU A 60 3.53 10.10 14.70
CA LEU A 60 4.28 9.96 13.46
C LEU A 60 4.19 8.54 12.91
N VAL A 61 4.34 7.52 13.75
CA VAL A 61 4.22 6.12 13.34
C VAL A 61 2.82 5.82 12.80
N ALA A 62 1.77 6.25 13.50
CA ALA A 62 0.39 6.08 13.04
C ALA A 62 0.12 6.82 11.72
N PHE A 63 0.67 8.02 11.54
CA PHE A 63 0.55 8.79 10.31
C PHE A 63 1.19 8.07 9.12
N PHE A 64 2.42 7.56 9.26
CA PHE A 64 3.11 6.85 8.19
C PHE A 64 2.44 5.52 7.85
N ALA A 65 2.01 4.74 8.85
CA ALA A 65 1.28 3.50 8.62
C ALA A 65 0.01 3.71 7.77
N THR A 66 -0.73 4.78 8.05
CA THR A 66 -1.91 5.15 7.25
C THR A 66 -1.52 5.65 5.86
N GLY A 67 -0.48 6.48 5.77
CA GLY A 67 0.02 7.04 4.50
C GLY A 67 0.40 5.96 3.50
N ASP A 68 1.19 4.99 3.92
CA ASP A 68 1.67 3.90 3.06
C ASP A 68 0.53 2.97 2.62
N SER A 69 -0.48 2.78 3.47
CA SER A 69 -1.70 2.06 3.07
C SER A 69 -2.47 2.79 1.96
N ILE A 70 -2.54 4.12 2.01
CA ILE A 70 -3.16 4.94 0.95
C ILE A 70 -2.34 4.85 -0.34
N VAL A 71 -1.01 4.92 -0.26
CA VAL A 71 -0.11 4.80 -1.41
C VAL A 71 -0.26 3.43 -2.07
N SER A 72 -0.28 2.35 -1.30
CA SER A 72 -0.51 0.98 -1.80
C SER A 72 -1.80 0.87 -2.59
N ASN A 73 -2.90 1.37 -2.04
CA ASN A 73 -4.19 1.37 -2.73
C ASN A 73 -4.14 2.19 -4.03
N ASN A 74 -3.51 3.36 -4.01
CA ASN A 74 -3.40 4.22 -5.18
C ASN A 74 -2.56 3.58 -6.30
N LEU A 75 -1.48 2.88 -5.96
CA LEU A 75 -0.66 2.14 -6.93
C LEU A 75 -1.48 1.08 -7.67
N VAL A 76 -2.31 0.33 -6.95
CA VAL A 76 -3.14 -0.74 -7.54
C VAL A 76 -4.33 -0.18 -8.29
N LEU A 77 -5.16 0.64 -7.64
CA LEU A 77 -6.45 1.07 -8.16
C LEU A 77 -6.32 2.14 -9.26
N ASN A 78 -5.37 3.06 -9.11
CA ASN A 78 -5.30 4.23 -9.97
C ASN A 78 -4.12 4.23 -10.95
N LEU A 79 -3.03 3.55 -10.66
CA LEU A 79 -1.84 3.60 -11.51
C LEU A 79 -1.66 2.31 -12.32
N TYR A 80 -1.64 1.15 -11.68
CA TYR A 80 -1.28 -0.13 -12.31
C TYR A 80 -2.13 -0.46 -13.54
N LYS A 81 -3.43 -0.18 -13.48
CA LYS A 81 -4.38 -0.44 -14.58
C LYS A 81 -4.12 0.38 -15.84
N HIS A 82 -3.45 1.53 -15.71
CA HIS A 82 -3.14 2.42 -16.84
C HIS A 82 -1.78 2.15 -17.47
N ILE A 83 -0.97 1.28 -16.89
CA ILE A 83 0.36 0.97 -17.39
C ILE A 83 0.29 -0.22 -18.34
N ASN A 84 0.74 -0.02 -19.58
CA ASN A 84 0.71 -1.04 -20.61
C ASN A 84 2.02 -1.87 -20.73
N SER A 85 3.12 -1.44 -20.11
CA SER A 85 4.43 -2.11 -20.21
C SER A 85 4.59 -3.20 -19.16
N PRO A 86 5.00 -4.45 -19.53
CA PRO A 86 5.31 -5.51 -18.58
C PRO A 86 6.42 -5.11 -17.61
N GLU A 87 7.48 -4.45 -18.08
CA GLU A 87 8.62 -4.03 -17.28
C GLU A 87 8.21 -3.01 -16.21
N ALA A 88 7.38 -2.03 -16.59
CA ALA A 88 6.89 -1.03 -15.66
C ALA A 88 5.95 -1.65 -14.60
N ARG A 89 5.14 -2.63 -14.98
CA ARG A 89 4.30 -3.37 -14.03
C ARG A 89 5.11 -4.22 -13.06
N MET A 90 6.19 -4.84 -13.50
CA MET A 90 7.11 -5.55 -12.61
C MET A 90 7.66 -4.60 -11.55
N TYR A 91 8.09 -3.40 -11.95
CA TYR A 91 8.59 -2.39 -11.02
C TYR A 91 7.49 -1.92 -10.05
N LEU A 92 6.28 -1.64 -10.53
CA LEU A 92 5.14 -1.25 -9.68
C LEU A 92 4.74 -2.35 -8.69
N SER A 93 4.81 -3.63 -9.10
CA SER A 93 4.55 -4.76 -8.21
C SER A 93 5.59 -4.84 -7.09
N ARG A 94 6.84 -4.53 -7.40
CA ARG A 94 7.90 -4.44 -6.39
C ARG A 94 7.67 -3.25 -5.45
N GLN A 95 7.25 -2.12 -5.97
CA GLN A 95 6.93 -0.94 -5.17
C GLN A 95 5.75 -1.22 -4.23
N LEU A 96 4.70 -1.91 -4.71
CA LEU A 96 3.59 -2.35 -3.87
C LEU A 96 4.04 -3.28 -2.73
N TYR A 97 5.00 -4.16 -2.99
CA TYR A 97 5.60 -4.99 -1.94
C TYR A 97 6.33 -4.16 -0.89
N GLU A 98 7.08 -3.10 -1.30
CA GLU A 98 7.74 -2.20 -0.35
C GLU A 98 6.73 -1.49 0.56
N GLU A 99 5.62 -0.99 -0.01
CA GLU A 99 4.58 -0.34 0.80
C GLU A 99 3.96 -1.31 1.82
N ALA A 100 3.74 -2.57 1.43
CA ALA A 100 3.25 -3.58 2.36
C ALA A 100 4.27 -3.88 3.48
N LEU A 101 5.57 -3.89 3.15
CA LEU A 101 6.65 -4.08 4.10
C LEU A 101 6.76 -2.89 5.07
N HIS A 102 6.60 -1.66 4.58
CA HIS A 102 6.53 -0.47 5.42
C HIS A 102 5.35 -0.54 6.40
N VAL A 103 4.17 -0.93 5.93
CA VAL A 103 3.00 -1.10 6.82
C VAL A 103 3.30 -2.14 7.91
N GLN A 104 3.89 -3.30 7.56
CA GLN A 104 4.32 -4.30 8.53
C GLN A 104 5.32 -3.72 9.54
N PHE A 105 6.29 -2.93 9.08
CA PHE A 105 7.26 -2.26 9.94
C PHE A 105 6.57 -1.31 10.94
N TYR A 106 5.66 -0.45 10.47
CA TYR A 106 4.94 0.47 11.36
C TYR A 106 3.99 -0.24 12.33
N LEU A 107 3.37 -1.34 11.93
CA LEU A 107 2.59 -2.18 12.85
C LEU A 107 3.49 -2.75 13.95
N THR A 108 4.67 -3.23 13.60
CA THR A 108 5.65 -3.72 14.58
C THR A 108 6.11 -2.62 15.54
N LEU A 109 6.33 -1.39 15.03
CA LEU A 109 6.64 -0.23 15.87
C LEU A 109 5.49 0.10 16.83
N LEU A 110 4.24 0.12 16.35
CA LEU A 110 3.07 0.39 17.19
C LEU A 110 2.95 -0.65 18.30
N ASP A 111 3.09 -1.93 17.98
CA ASP A 111 3.04 -3.00 18.96
C ASP A 111 4.18 -2.92 20.00
N THR A 112 5.35 -2.45 19.56
CA THR A 112 6.54 -2.33 20.42
C THR A 112 6.51 -1.08 21.29
N TYR A 113 6.08 0.06 20.74
CA TYR A 113 6.16 1.36 21.38
C TYR A 113 4.90 1.74 22.15
N ILE A 114 3.75 1.17 21.76
CA ILE A 114 2.44 1.47 22.37
C ILE A 114 1.76 0.14 22.70
N PRO A 115 2.16 -0.51 23.80
CA PRO A 115 1.63 -1.83 24.16
C PRO A 115 0.18 -1.81 24.64
N ASP A 116 -0.39 -0.64 24.98
CA ASP A 116 -1.79 -0.52 25.40
C ASP A 116 -2.73 -0.35 24.21
N ASP A 117 -3.65 -1.29 24.01
CA ASP A 117 -4.64 -1.28 22.94
C ASP A 117 -5.57 -0.06 22.97
N ALA A 118 -5.89 0.45 24.18
CA ALA A 118 -6.73 1.63 24.34
C ALA A 118 -6.00 2.91 23.91
N GLU A 119 -4.70 3.01 24.16
CA GLU A 119 -3.88 4.13 23.73
C GLU A 119 -3.63 4.11 22.22
N ARG A 120 -3.46 2.93 21.63
CA ARG A 120 -3.40 2.74 20.18
C ARG A 120 -4.67 3.20 19.48
N ALA A 121 -5.84 2.82 20.01
CA ALA A 121 -7.14 3.24 19.49
C ALA A 121 -7.34 4.76 19.58
N ALA A 122 -7.00 5.39 20.71
CA ALA A 122 -7.09 6.84 20.89
C ALA A 122 -6.17 7.61 19.93
N GLY A 123 -5.04 7.03 19.53
CA GLY A 123 -4.15 7.56 18.50
C GLY A 123 -4.84 7.71 17.13
N HIS A 124 -5.76 6.84 16.81
CA HIS A 124 -6.53 6.85 15.57
C HIS A 124 -7.69 7.86 15.55
N GLU A 125 -8.31 8.12 16.72
CA GLU A 125 -9.53 8.95 16.79
C GLU A 125 -9.28 10.47 16.74
N THR A 126 -8.10 10.96 17.06
CA THR A 126 -7.83 12.39 17.20
C THR A 126 -7.32 13.08 15.92
N HIS A 127 -7.10 12.37 14.86
CA HIS A 127 -6.93 12.95 13.54
C HIS A 127 -8.18 12.60 12.74
N ASP A 128 -9.10 13.57 12.52
CA ASP A 128 -10.28 13.52 11.65
C ASP A 128 -10.48 12.21 10.85
N GLY A 129 -10.52 11.07 11.55
CA GLY A 129 -10.75 9.74 10.97
C GLY A 129 -12.12 9.63 10.28
N HIS A 130 -12.99 10.60 10.49
CA HIS A 130 -14.26 10.72 9.77
C HIS A 130 -14.08 11.07 8.29
N ALA A 131 -13.06 11.86 7.91
CA ALA A 131 -12.89 12.26 6.52
C ALA A 131 -12.27 11.13 5.66
N VAL A 132 -11.33 10.35 6.21
CA VAL A 132 -10.65 9.29 5.46
C VAL A 132 -11.51 8.03 5.35
N ALA A 133 -12.19 7.62 6.42
CA ALA A 133 -13.09 6.48 6.40
C ALA A 133 -14.34 6.75 5.54
N HIS A 134 -14.88 7.98 5.53
CA HIS A 134 -15.97 8.37 4.66
C HIS A 134 -15.55 8.46 3.18
N SER A 135 -14.33 8.88 2.87
CA SER A 135 -13.86 8.92 1.48
C SER A 135 -13.64 7.51 0.91
N LEU A 136 -13.17 6.56 1.71
CA LEU A 136 -13.00 5.17 1.30
C LEU A 136 -14.35 4.43 1.17
N SER A 137 -15.32 4.71 2.06
CA SER A 137 -16.68 4.17 1.97
C SER A 137 -17.48 4.78 0.80
N SER A 138 -17.28 6.05 0.50
CA SER A 138 -17.92 6.73 -0.64
C SER A 138 -17.36 6.24 -1.98
N ALA A 139 -16.07 5.98 -2.09
CA ALA A 139 -15.46 5.44 -3.30
C ALA A 139 -15.91 3.99 -3.58
N ALA A 140 -16.08 3.17 -2.54
CA ALA A 140 -16.59 1.80 -2.69
C ALA A 140 -18.07 1.72 -3.07
N ASN A 141 -18.88 2.73 -2.70
CA ASN A 141 -20.31 2.77 -3.04
C ASN A 141 -20.60 3.37 -4.43
N VAL A 142 -19.69 4.07 -5.05
CA VAL A 142 -19.91 4.63 -6.40
C VAL A 142 -19.76 3.55 -7.47
N ASP A 143 -18.90 2.54 -7.27
CA ASP A 143 -18.74 1.43 -8.21
C ASP A 143 -19.87 0.38 -8.11
N ALA A 144 -20.59 0.31 -6.99
CA ALA A 144 -21.70 -0.65 -6.81
C ALA A 144 -23.04 -0.19 -7.45
N ALA A 145 -23.14 1.06 -7.91
CA ALA A 145 -24.39 1.61 -8.43
C ALA A 145 -24.46 1.62 -9.97
N HIS A 146 -23.48 1.07 -10.69
CA HIS A 146 -23.45 1.16 -12.16
C HIS A 146 -23.48 -0.19 -12.89
N ASP A 147 -23.83 -1.30 -12.20
CA ASP A 147 -23.83 -2.65 -12.79
C ASP A 147 -25.21 -3.33 -12.76
N ASP A 148 -26.25 -2.57 -13.08
CA ASP A 148 -27.58 -3.13 -13.32
C ASP A 148 -28.14 -2.57 -14.62
N HIS A 149 -27.74 -3.17 -15.73
CA HIS A 149 -28.46 -3.28 -17.00
C HIS A 149 -27.53 -3.76 -18.13
N ASP A 150 -27.34 -5.08 -18.23
CA ASP A 150 -27.16 -5.70 -19.53
C ASP A 150 -27.86 -7.07 -19.52
N GLU A 151 -28.99 -7.11 -20.24
CA GLU A 151 -29.73 -8.31 -20.58
C GLU A 151 -28.82 -9.28 -21.35
N ILE A 152 -28.60 -10.46 -20.77
CA ILE A 152 -27.94 -11.58 -21.43
C ILE A 152 -28.93 -12.15 -22.45
N HIS A 153 -28.74 -11.87 -23.72
CA HIS A 153 -29.34 -12.63 -24.82
C HIS A 153 -28.71 -14.02 -24.89
N ASP A 154 -29.57 -15.00 -24.69
CA ASP A 154 -29.40 -16.42 -24.87
C ASP A 154 -28.78 -16.74 -26.26
N VAL A 155 -27.55 -17.26 -26.30
CA VAL A 155 -26.94 -17.82 -27.51
C VAL A 155 -26.76 -19.32 -27.30
N GLN A 156 -27.58 -20.08 -28.00
CA GLN A 156 -27.55 -21.53 -28.10
C GLN A 156 -26.21 -22.03 -28.67
N PRO A 157 -25.67 -23.16 -28.19
CA PRO A 157 -24.44 -23.73 -28.74
C PRO A 157 -24.73 -24.42 -30.06
N THR A 158 -24.04 -24.04 -31.12
CA THR A 158 -23.90 -24.85 -32.35
C THR A 158 -22.69 -25.76 -32.22
N GLU A 159 -22.95 -27.05 -32.42
CA GLU A 159 -21.98 -28.15 -32.55
C GLU A 159 -20.94 -27.87 -33.64
N TRP A 160 -19.66 -28.12 -33.32
CA TRP A 160 -18.65 -28.83 -34.15
C TRP A 160 -17.56 -29.37 -33.24
#